data_17383cfc3c0926debdb7348fc053a56a
#
_entry.id   17383cfc3c0926debdb7348fc053a56a
#
_cell.length_a   1.000
_cell.length_b   1.000
_cell.length_c   1.000
_cell.angle_alpha   90.00
_cell.angle_beta   90.00
_cell.angle_gamma   90.00
#
_symmetry.space_group_name_H-M   'P 1'
#
loop_
_entity.id
_entity.type
_entity.pdbx_description
1 polymer ?
#
loop_
_entity_poly.entity_id
_entity_poly.type
_entity_poly.pdbx_seq_one_letter_code
_entity_poly.pdbx_strand_id
1 'polypeptide(L)'
;MNLLSFDIEEWYIEYLCTRNNDKYKEYQRYLDTILDKLDICGLKATFFCVGEMGKFFPEVVRQIQERGHEIGCHSNKHTWLNKMTPDECKDDTRYAVDNLEQCIGKKVKS
;
A
#
# COMPACT_ATOMS: atom_id res chain seq x y z
N MET A 1 -14.31 1.48 -19.77
CA MET A 1 -13.96 0.93 -18.45
C MET A 1 -13.39 2.05 -17.59
N ASN A 2 -13.91 2.20 -16.40
CA ASN A 2 -13.37 3.17 -15.42
C ASN A 2 -12.42 2.43 -14.46
N LEU A 3 -11.22 2.98 -14.30
CA LEU A 3 -10.23 2.46 -13.36
C LEU A 3 -10.18 3.39 -12.15
N LEU A 4 -10.17 2.79 -10.97
CA LEU A 4 -10.06 3.51 -9.71
C LEU A 4 -8.85 2.98 -8.93
N SER A 5 -8.00 3.87 -8.48
CA SER A 5 -6.82 3.53 -7.69
C SER A 5 -6.62 4.47 -6.52
N PHE A 6 -5.93 3.98 -5.49
CA PHE A 6 -5.54 4.73 -4.31
C PHE A 6 -4.08 4.44 -3.99
N ASP A 7 -3.35 5.46 -3.59
CA ASP A 7 -2.00 5.30 -3.08
C ASP A 7 -2.04 5.26 -1.55
N ILE A 8 -1.41 4.25 -0.99
CA ILE A 8 -1.34 4.03 0.47
C ILE A 8 0.10 4.29 0.91
N GLU A 9 0.38 5.55 1.24
CA GLU A 9 1.75 6.01 1.48
C GLU A 9 1.89 7.04 2.61
N GLU A 10 1.16 8.15 2.55
CA GLU A 10 1.43 9.33 3.39
C GLU A 10 1.35 9.07 4.89
N TRP A 11 0.29 8.41 5.36
CA TRP A 11 0.12 8.12 6.78
C TRP A 11 1.22 7.19 7.31
N TYR A 12 1.66 6.24 6.48
CA TYR A 12 2.74 5.32 6.82
C TYR A 12 4.05 6.07 7.05
N ILE A 13 4.39 6.99 6.15
CA ILE A 13 5.60 7.82 6.26
C ILE A 13 5.51 8.71 7.50
N GLU A 14 4.37 9.36 7.71
CA GLU A 14 4.16 10.21 8.88
C GLU A 14 4.24 9.42 10.18
N TYR A 15 3.64 8.23 10.23
CA TYR A 15 3.74 7.36 11.41
C TYR A 15 5.18 6.98 11.74
N LEU A 16 5.96 6.59 10.74
CA LEU A 16 7.38 6.26 10.96
C LEU A 16 8.19 7.46 11.48
N CYS A 17 7.87 8.65 11.01
CA CYS A 17 8.55 9.88 11.43
C CYS A 17 8.15 10.33 12.84
N THR A 18 6.86 10.24 13.15
CA THR A 18 6.29 10.82 14.37
C THR A 18 6.02 9.80 15.48
N ARG A 19 5.88 8.53 15.14
CA ARG A 19 5.40 7.46 16.04
C ARG A 19 4.05 7.80 16.70
N ASN A 20 3.21 8.52 16.00
CA ASN A 20 1.94 9.00 16.52
C ASN A 20 0.83 7.97 16.30
N ASN A 21 0.51 7.21 17.35
CA ASN A 21 -0.52 6.17 17.33
C ASN A 21 -1.94 6.74 17.06
N ASP A 22 -2.21 7.96 17.45
CA ASP A 22 -3.54 8.57 17.22
C ASP A 22 -3.73 8.88 15.73
N LYS A 23 -2.69 9.35 15.07
CA LYS A 23 -2.67 9.51 13.62
C LYS A 23 -2.86 8.18 12.89
N TYR A 24 -2.16 7.14 13.33
CA TYR A 24 -2.34 5.79 12.77
C TYR A 24 -3.82 5.35 12.81
N LYS A 25 -4.48 5.51 13.96
CA LYS A 25 -5.90 5.18 14.12
C LYS A 25 -6.81 6.03 13.25
N GLU A 26 -6.49 7.29 13.06
CA GLU A 26 -7.23 8.20 12.19
C GLU A 26 -7.16 7.75 10.73
N TYR A 27 -5.97 7.45 10.22
CA TYR A 27 -5.80 6.92 8.86
C TYR A 27 -6.48 5.58 8.68
N GLN A 28 -6.43 4.70 9.69
CA GLN A 28 -7.15 3.43 9.65
C GLN A 28 -8.66 3.65 9.45
N ARG A 29 -9.25 4.63 10.13
CA ARG A 29 -10.67 4.99 9.95
C ARG A 29 -10.96 5.51 8.54
N TYR A 30 -10.05 6.29 7.97
CA TYR A 30 -10.21 6.77 6.59
C TYR A 30 -10.19 5.61 5.59
N LEU A 31 -9.26 4.69 5.75
CA LEU A 31 -9.20 3.48 4.93
C LEU A 31 -10.49 2.67 5.06
N ASP A 32 -10.95 2.41 6.29
CA ASP A 32 -12.20 1.69 6.53
C ASP A 32 -13.38 2.37 5.83
N THR A 33 -13.46 3.68 5.91
CA THR A 33 -14.52 4.47 5.24
C THR A 33 -14.45 4.30 3.72
N ILE A 34 -13.27 4.33 3.13
CA ILE A 34 -13.08 4.14 1.67
C ILE A 34 -13.52 2.72 1.28
N LEU A 35 -13.05 1.72 2.00
CA LEU A 35 -13.38 0.32 1.73
C LEU A 35 -14.88 0.06 1.85
N ASP A 36 -15.53 0.61 2.89
CA ASP A 36 -16.98 0.49 3.08
C ASP A 36 -17.77 1.13 1.93
N LYS A 37 -17.36 2.32 1.50
CA LYS A 37 -17.99 2.99 0.36
C LYS A 37 -17.83 2.21 -0.94
N LEU A 38 -16.67 1.65 -1.19
CA LEU A 38 -16.43 0.81 -2.36
C LEU A 38 -17.32 -0.44 -2.33
N ASP A 39 -17.47 -1.07 -1.17
CA ASP A 39 -18.37 -2.22 -1.01
C ASP A 39 -19.83 -1.85 -1.29
N ILE A 40 -20.32 -0.75 -0.71
CA ILE A 40 -21.68 -0.25 -0.93
C ILE A 40 -21.94 0.02 -2.43
N CYS A 41 -20.96 0.58 -3.13
CA CYS A 41 -21.07 0.88 -4.56
C CYS A 41 -20.83 -0.34 -5.45
N GLY A 42 -20.42 -1.48 -4.90
CA GLY A 42 -20.06 -2.68 -5.68
C GLY A 42 -18.82 -2.48 -6.55
N LEU A 43 -17.91 -1.58 -6.15
CA LEU A 43 -16.71 -1.23 -6.91
C LEU A 43 -15.47 -1.92 -6.36
N LYS A 44 -14.59 -2.32 -7.27
CA LYS A 44 -13.24 -2.78 -6.94
C LYS A 44 -12.21 -1.77 -7.43
N ALA A 45 -11.12 -1.66 -6.68
CA ALA A 45 -10.04 -0.70 -6.96
C ALA A 45 -8.68 -1.37 -6.84
N THR A 46 -7.66 -0.70 -7.33
CA THR A 46 -6.26 -1.06 -7.10
C THR A 46 -5.68 -0.13 -6.04
N PHE A 47 -5.08 -0.72 -5.01
CA PHE A 47 -4.40 0.02 -3.95
C PHE A 47 -2.90 -0.15 -4.12
N PHE A 48 -2.23 0.92 -4.50
CA PHE A 48 -0.77 0.94 -4.64
C PHE A 48 -0.16 1.17 -3.26
N CYS A 49 0.43 0.12 -2.71
CA CYS A 49 1.02 0.13 -1.38
C CYS A 49 2.55 0.24 -1.44
N VAL A 50 3.12 1.04 -0.55
CA VAL A 50 4.56 1.07 -0.32
C VAL A 50 4.99 -0.30 0.23
N GLY A 51 6.08 -0.87 -0.29
CA GLY A 51 6.52 -2.23 0.06
C GLY A 51 6.75 -2.45 1.55
N GLU A 52 7.28 -1.46 2.25
CA GLU A 52 7.47 -1.54 3.71
C GLU A 52 6.15 -1.69 4.49
N MET A 53 5.01 -1.31 3.91
CA MET A 53 3.71 -1.60 4.54
C MET A 53 3.45 -3.09 4.66
N GLY A 54 3.81 -3.87 3.64
CA GLY A 54 3.72 -5.33 3.72
C GLY A 54 4.56 -5.93 4.84
N LYS A 55 5.66 -5.26 5.19
CA LYS A 55 6.57 -5.67 6.25
C LYS A 55 6.13 -5.21 7.64
N PHE A 56 5.75 -3.94 7.79
CA PHE A 56 5.48 -3.34 9.09
C PHE A 56 3.99 -3.27 9.46
N PHE A 57 3.10 -3.25 8.48
CA PHE A 57 1.65 -3.17 8.66
C PHE A 57 0.92 -4.18 7.77
N PRO A 58 1.29 -5.48 7.84
CA PRO A 58 0.72 -6.49 6.96
C PRO A 58 -0.79 -6.61 7.08
N GLU A 59 -1.36 -6.31 8.26
CA GLU A 59 -2.79 -6.34 8.50
C GLU A 59 -3.56 -5.36 7.62
N VAL A 60 -2.99 -4.19 7.35
CA VAL A 60 -3.61 -3.17 6.49
C VAL A 60 -3.68 -3.67 5.04
N VAL A 61 -2.59 -4.20 4.53
CA VAL A 61 -2.51 -4.71 3.16
C VAL A 61 -3.43 -5.92 2.98
N ARG A 62 -3.47 -6.83 3.95
CA ARG A 62 -4.36 -7.99 3.93
C ARG A 62 -5.84 -7.59 3.99
N GLN A 63 -6.20 -6.61 4.80
CA GLN A 63 -7.56 -6.10 4.90
C GLN A 63 -8.07 -5.61 3.52
N ILE A 64 -7.25 -4.85 2.80
CA ILE A 64 -7.56 -4.37 1.47
C ILE A 64 -7.79 -5.55 0.51
N GLN A 65 -6.89 -6.53 0.53
CA GLN A 65 -6.99 -7.71 -0.32
C GLN A 65 -8.22 -8.56 0.01
N GLU A 66 -8.48 -8.81 1.29
CA GLU A 66 -9.61 -9.64 1.75
C GLU A 66 -10.96 -9.04 1.34
N ARG A 67 -11.02 -7.72 1.19
CA ARG A 67 -12.20 -7.03 0.66
C ARG A 67 -12.28 -7.03 -0.87
N GLY A 68 -11.39 -7.78 -1.52
CA GLY A 68 -11.45 -8.07 -2.96
C GLY A 68 -10.80 -7.03 -3.86
N HIS A 69 -9.98 -6.14 -3.29
CA HIS A 69 -9.23 -5.16 -4.06
C HIS A 69 -7.87 -5.70 -4.50
N GLU A 70 -7.34 -5.13 -5.58
CA GLU A 70 -6.00 -5.46 -6.05
C GLU A 70 -4.94 -4.70 -5.25
N ILE A 71 -3.83 -5.36 -4.95
CA ILE A 71 -2.65 -4.73 -4.37
C ILE A 71 -1.64 -4.47 -5.47
N GLY A 72 -1.25 -3.22 -5.64
CA GLY A 72 -0.19 -2.78 -6.52
C GLY A 72 1.05 -2.34 -5.73
N CYS A 73 2.17 -2.22 -6.43
CA CYS A 73 3.44 -1.80 -5.86
C CYS A 73 3.64 -0.29 -6.05
N HIS A 74 3.94 0.42 -4.95
CA HIS A 74 4.24 1.85 -4.96
C HIS A 74 5.62 2.14 -4.37
N SER A 75 6.67 1.59 -4.98
CA SER A 75 8.04 1.57 -4.44
C SER A 75 8.15 0.89 -3.07
N ASN A 76 9.36 0.78 -2.53
CA ASN A 76 9.57 0.15 -1.22
C ASN A 76 9.48 1.15 -0.07
N LYS A 77 10.11 2.33 -0.23
CA LYS A 77 10.22 3.36 0.81
C LYS A 77 9.74 4.74 0.35
N HIS A 78 9.10 4.84 -0.79
CA HIS A 78 8.71 6.11 -1.40
C HIS A 78 9.90 7.03 -1.69
N THR A 79 11.07 6.47 -1.97
CA THR A 79 12.25 7.23 -2.35
C THR A 79 12.11 7.75 -3.79
N TRP A 80 12.41 9.01 -4.00
CA TRP A 80 12.30 9.61 -5.33
C TRP A 80 13.29 8.99 -6.31
N LEU A 81 12.81 8.61 -7.48
CA LEU A 81 13.61 7.90 -8.49
C LEU A 81 14.86 8.69 -8.94
N ASN A 82 14.77 10.01 -8.97
CA ASN A 82 15.90 10.87 -9.32
C ASN A 82 17.03 10.87 -8.28
N LYS A 83 16.80 10.27 -7.12
CA LYS A 83 17.79 10.10 -6.05
C LYS A 83 18.37 8.69 -5.99
N MET A 84 17.99 7.83 -6.93
CA MET A 84 18.45 6.45 -7.00
C MET A 84 19.17 6.17 -8.33
N THR A 85 20.18 5.32 -8.30
CA THR A 85 20.75 4.73 -9.51
C THR A 85 19.78 3.72 -10.12
N PRO A 86 19.95 3.35 -11.42
CA PRO A 86 19.12 2.31 -12.03
C PRO A 86 19.13 0.98 -11.28
N ASP A 87 20.27 0.57 -10.72
CA ASP A 87 20.35 -0.66 -9.94
C ASP A 87 19.64 -0.54 -8.60
N GLU A 88 19.75 0.61 -7.92
CA GLU A 88 18.99 0.90 -6.70
C GLU A 88 17.48 0.90 -6.97
N CYS A 89 17.03 1.43 -8.11
CA CYS A 89 15.62 1.37 -8.50
C CYS A 89 15.12 -0.07 -8.68
N LYS A 90 15.93 -0.92 -9.31
CA LYS A 90 15.60 -2.34 -9.49
C LYS A 90 15.51 -3.06 -8.15
N ASP A 91 16.45 -2.80 -7.26
CA ASP A 91 16.48 -3.42 -5.93
C ASP A 91 15.30 -2.93 -5.09
N ASP A 92 15.02 -1.64 -5.09
CA ASP A 92 13.86 -1.06 -4.39
C ASP A 92 12.56 -1.72 -4.86
N THR A 93 12.35 -1.81 -6.16
CA THR A 93 11.16 -2.46 -6.74
C THR A 93 11.07 -3.93 -6.35
N ARG A 94 12.18 -4.66 -6.42
CA ARG A 94 12.22 -6.08 -6.03
C ARG A 94 11.86 -6.27 -4.56
N TYR A 95 12.45 -5.48 -3.66
CA TYR A 95 12.13 -5.54 -2.23
C TYR A 95 10.67 -5.18 -1.95
N ALA A 96 10.14 -4.18 -2.66
CA ALA A 96 8.75 -3.80 -2.52
C ALA A 96 7.81 -4.95 -2.91
N VAL A 97 8.03 -5.54 -4.07
CA VAL A 97 7.22 -6.66 -4.57
C VAL A 97 7.33 -7.84 -3.63
N ASP A 98 8.53 -8.22 -3.20
CA ASP A 98 8.75 -9.35 -2.28
C ASP A 98 7.99 -9.13 -0.96
N ASN A 99 8.09 -7.95 -0.36
CA ASN A 99 7.41 -7.63 0.89
C ASN A 99 5.88 -7.73 0.74
N LEU A 100 5.34 -7.21 -0.35
CA LEU A 100 3.90 -7.25 -0.60
C LEU A 100 3.42 -8.67 -0.92
N GLU A 101 4.13 -9.41 -1.77
CA GLU A 101 3.79 -10.79 -2.13
C GLU A 101 3.83 -11.74 -0.94
N GLN A 102 4.83 -11.60 -0.06
CA GLN A 102 4.88 -12.37 1.20
C GLN A 102 3.69 -12.06 2.11
N CYS A 103 3.26 -10.80 2.13
CA CYS A 103 2.13 -10.38 2.94
C CYS A 103 0.81 -10.97 2.43
N ILE A 104 0.56 -10.90 1.11
CA ILE A 104 -0.74 -11.25 0.52
C ILE A 104 -0.82 -12.70 0.01
N GLY A 105 0.31 -13.39 -0.13
CA GLY A 105 0.35 -14.76 -0.63
C GLY A 105 0.03 -14.90 -2.13
N LYS A 106 0.11 -13.82 -2.90
CA LYS A 106 -0.17 -13.77 -4.35
C LYS A 106 0.85 -12.91 -5.07
N LYS A 107 0.93 -13.06 -6.40
CA LYS A 107 1.75 -12.22 -7.24
C LYS A 107 1.18 -10.81 -7.37
N VAL A 108 2.06 -9.82 -7.23
CA VAL A 108 1.75 -8.42 -7.52
C VAL A 108 1.91 -8.20 -9.03
N LYS A 109 0.86 -7.68 -9.68
CA LYS A 109 0.81 -7.49 -11.14
C LYS A 109 0.83 -6.03 -11.56
N SER A 110 0.65 -5.13 -10.62
CA SER A 110 0.56 -3.68 -10.89
C SER A 110 1.57 -2.90 -10.06
#